data_67b44c835b6d4020739222ff20c9d386
#
_entry.id   67b44c835b6d4020739222ff20c9d386
#
_cell.length_a   1.000
_cell.length_b   1.000
_cell.length_c   1.000
_cell.angle_alpha   90.00
_cell.angle_beta   90.00
_cell.angle_gamma   90.00
#
_symmetry.space_group_name_H-M   'P 1'
#
loop_
_entity.id
_entity.type
_entity.pdbx_description
1 polymer ?
#
loop_
_entity_poly.entity_id
_entity_poly.type
_entity_poly.pdbx_seq_one_letter_code
_entity_poly.pdbx_strand_id
1 'polypeptide(L)'
;MRWLRGMTIVEVLSLAVMCTAVLAAFTPRVAHHLPRDPEARLRITLAETRHAILVFYHDTGVYPTDLSDLATTEPPQFGLDRWGRPSMMNPEYYRGPYIHETPRCPISGEELEYYCDPKTGKMTVRSPATGVGSDGRPYRAW
;
A
#
# COMPACT_ATOMS: atom_id res chain seq x y z
N MET A 1 57.36 -14.56 -0.15
CA MET A 1 56.54 -14.71 -1.38
C MET A 1 55.37 -15.62 -1.08
N ARG A 2 54.16 -15.04 -0.90
CA ARG A 2 52.93 -15.82 -0.64
C ARG A 2 52.35 -16.24 -1.99
N TRP A 3 52.30 -17.54 -2.21
CA TRP A 3 51.73 -18.16 -3.38
C TRP A 3 50.21 -17.83 -3.42
N LEU A 4 49.79 -17.04 -4.37
CA LEU A 4 48.38 -16.93 -4.76
C LEU A 4 48.00 -18.25 -5.40
N ARG A 5 47.44 -19.20 -4.64
CA ARG A 5 46.78 -20.37 -5.19
C ARG A 5 45.56 -19.86 -5.97
N GLY A 6 45.62 -20.02 -7.27
CA GLY A 6 44.45 -19.79 -8.12
C GLY A 6 43.31 -20.69 -7.66
N MET A 7 42.14 -20.10 -7.37
CA MET A 7 40.92 -20.85 -7.06
C MET A 7 40.57 -21.76 -8.25
N THR A 8 40.35 -23.02 -7.97
CA THR A 8 39.90 -23.95 -8.99
C THR A 8 38.47 -23.65 -9.41
N ILE A 9 38.10 -23.97 -10.66
CA ILE A 9 36.73 -23.77 -11.17
C ILE A 9 35.70 -24.46 -10.26
N VAL A 10 36.07 -25.57 -9.65
CA VAL A 10 35.22 -26.34 -8.72
C VAL A 10 34.97 -25.54 -7.42
N GLU A 11 35.98 -24.85 -6.87
CA GLU A 11 35.83 -24.00 -5.69
C GLU A 11 34.93 -22.79 -5.96
N VAL A 12 35.06 -22.16 -7.12
CA VAL A 12 34.21 -21.04 -7.52
C VAL A 12 32.75 -21.50 -7.71
N LEU A 13 32.55 -22.66 -8.33
CA LEU A 13 31.23 -23.24 -8.54
C LEU A 13 30.55 -23.63 -7.21
N SER A 14 31.31 -24.25 -6.29
CA SER A 14 30.78 -24.62 -4.97
C SER A 14 30.41 -23.40 -4.13
N LEU A 15 31.22 -22.33 -4.19
CA LEU A 15 30.92 -21.07 -3.51
C LEU A 15 29.67 -20.40 -4.08
N ALA A 16 29.50 -20.40 -5.42
CA ALA A 16 28.32 -19.85 -6.09
C ALA A 16 27.04 -20.59 -5.69
N VAL A 17 27.09 -21.93 -5.62
CA VAL A 17 25.95 -22.76 -5.18
C VAL A 17 25.63 -22.50 -3.71
N MET A 18 26.62 -22.38 -2.84
CA MET A 18 26.37 -22.03 -1.43
C MET A 18 25.76 -20.62 -1.28
N CYS A 19 26.25 -19.63 -2.01
CA CYS A 19 25.70 -18.27 -1.98
C CYS A 19 24.24 -18.23 -2.46
N THR A 20 23.91 -18.96 -3.54
CA THR A 20 22.52 -19.01 -4.03
C THR A 20 21.59 -19.74 -3.05
N ALA A 21 22.04 -20.80 -2.39
CA ALA A 21 21.29 -21.50 -1.37
C ALA A 21 21.02 -20.62 -0.14
N VAL A 22 22.00 -19.84 0.30
CA VAL A 22 21.88 -18.89 1.41
C VAL A 22 20.91 -17.76 1.04
N LEU A 23 21.05 -17.18 -0.16
CA LEU A 23 20.15 -16.13 -0.64
C LEU A 23 18.71 -16.64 -0.75
N ALA A 24 18.49 -17.88 -1.22
CA ALA A 24 17.17 -18.49 -1.29
C ALA A 24 16.56 -18.77 0.10
N ALA A 25 17.38 -19.04 1.12
CA ALA A 25 16.92 -19.22 2.49
C ALA A 25 16.58 -17.88 3.18
N PHE A 26 17.26 -16.79 2.80
CA PHE A 26 17.02 -15.45 3.33
C PHE A 26 16.01 -14.62 2.55
N THR A 27 15.52 -15.09 1.38
CA THR A 27 14.35 -14.46 0.78
C THR A 27 13.18 -14.69 1.73
N PRO A 28 12.71 -13.66 2.47
CA PRO A 28 11.51 -13.82 3.25
C PRO A 28 10.41 -14.21 2.26
N ARG A 29 9.86 -15.41 2.43
CA ARG A 29 8.59 -15.76 1.83
C ARG A 29 7.55 -14.87 2.50
N VAL A 30 7.51 -13.62 2.07
CA VAL A 30 6.39 -12.73 2.36
C VAL A 30 5.23 -13.24 1.49
N ALA A 31 4.82 -14.47 1.77
CA ALA A 31 3.45 -14.83 1.51
C ALA A 31 2.67 -13.93 2.46
N HIS A 32 2.08 -12.88 1.92
CA HIS A 32 1.06 -12.13 2.61
C HIS A 32 -0.05 -13.13 2.92
N HIS A 33 0.06 -13.78 4.07
CA HIS A 33 -1.03 -14.54 4.64
C HIS A 33 -2.05 -13.50 5.10
N LEU A 34 -2.85 -13.02 4.12
CA LEU A 34 -4.02 -12.23 4.44
C LEU A 34 -4.81 -13.04 5.47
N PRO A 35 -5.12 -12.46 6.61
CA PRO A 35 -5.90 -13.15 7.62
C PRO A 35 -7.16 -13.74 6.98
N ARG A 36 -7.54 -14.94 7.37
CA ARG A 36 -8.79 -15.55 6.89
C ARG A 36 -10.03 -14.81 7.42
N ASP A 37 -9.85 -14.11 8.52
CA ASP A 37 -10.88 -13.28 9.15
C ASP A 37 -11.15 -12.01 8.30
N PRO A 38 -12.38 -11.82 7.80
CA PRO A 38 -12.76 -10.63 7.02
C PRO A 38 -12.58 -9.31 7.79
N GLU A 39 -12.78 -9.31 9.11
CA GLU A 39 -12.59 -8.11 9.93
C GLU A 39 -11.12 -7.71 10.02
N ALA A 40 -10.24 -8.68 10.22
CA ALA A 40 -8.79 -8.41 10.23
C ALA A 40 -8.32 -7.90 8.85
N ARG A 41 -8.85 -8.47 7.77
CA ARG A 41 -8.58 -7.98 6.40
C ARG A 41 -9.07 -6.56 6.21
N LEU A 42 -10.28 -6.23 6.68
CA LEU A 42 -10.83 -4.87 6.58
C LEU A 42 -9.92 -3.85 7.29
N ARG A 43 -9.44 -4.17 8.50
CA ARG A 43 -8.53 -3.28 9.24
C ARG A 43 -7.23 -3.02 8.49
N ILE A 44 -6.67 -4.07 7.86
CA ILE A 44 -5.45 -3.95 7.03
C ILE A 44 -5.76 -3.07 5.82
N THR A 45 -6.81 -3.36 5.06
CA THR A 45 -7.18 -2.60 3.86
C THR A 45 -7.41 -1.12 4.17
N LEU A 46 -8.11 -0.80 5.27
CA LEU A 46 -8.31 0.58 5.70
C LEU A 46 -6.99 1.27 6.06
N ALA A 47 -6.09 0.57 6.78
CA ALA A 47 -4.79 1.12 7.17
C ALA A 47 -3.89 1.37 5.95
N GLU A 48 -3.81 0.41 5.03
CA GLU A 48 -3.04 0.53 3.78
C GLU A 48 -3.56 1.66 2.90
N THR A 49 -4.89 1.77 2.74
CA THR A 49 -5.50 2.83 1.94
C THR A 49 -5.24 4.21 2.56
N ARG A 50 -5.40 4.35 3.88
CA ARG A 50 -5.09 5.61 4.58
C ARG A 50 -3.62 5.98 4.44
N HIS A 51 -2.73 5.01 4.52
CA HIS A 51 -1.30 5.23 4.32
C HIS A 51 -1.01 5.69 2.88
N ALA A 52 -1.59 5.03 1.88
CA ALA A 52 -1.44 5.42 0.47
C ALA A 52 -1.93 6.86 0.20
N ILE A 53 -3.07 7.25 0.78
CA ILE A 53 -3.59 8.63 0.68
C ILE A 53 -2.58 9.63 1.29
N LEU A 54 -1.98 9.30 2.42
CA LEU A 54 -0.99 10.17 3.08
C LEU A 54 0.29 10.29 2.26
N VAL A 55 0.78 9.19 1.67
CA VAL A 55 1.97 9.19 0.81
C VAL A 55 1.69 10.01 -0.45
N PHE A 56 0.54 9.80 -1.09
CA PHE A 56 0.11 10.60 -2.24
C PHE A 56 0.10 12.10 -1.91
N TYR A 57 -0.51 12.47 -0.78
CA TYR A 57 -0.53 13.86 -0.32
C TYR A 57 0.87 14.42 -0.01
N HIS A 58 1.73 13.60 0.61
CA HIS A 58 3.10 14.00 0.90
C HIS A 58 3.90 14.29 -0.36
N ASP A 59 3.73 13.48 -1.39
CA ASP A 59 4.46 13.63 -2.65
C ASP A 59 3.91 14.79 -3.49
N THR A 60 2.58 14.89 -3.62
CA THR A 60 1.95 15.80 -4.59
C THR A 60 1.43 17.11 -3.98
N GLY A 61 1.31 17.17 -2.66
CA GLY A 61 0.74 18.31 -1.93
C GLY A 61 -0.79 18.43 -1.99
N VAL A 62 -1.47 17.50 -2.68
CA VAL A 62 -2.92 17.42 -2.81
C VAL A 62 -3.42 16.02 -2.47
N TYR A 63 -4.70 15.88 -2.12
CA TYR A 63 -5.33 14.57 -1.95
C TYR A 63 -5.81 14.02 -3.29
N PRO A 64 -5.88 12.69 -3.48
CA PRO A 64 -6.48 12.11 -4.68
C PRO A 64 -7.93 12.54 -4.82
N THR A 65 -8.41 12.64 -6.05
CA THR A 65 -9.82 12.97 -6.33
C THR A 65 -10.71 11.78 -6.04
N ASP A 66 -10.20 10.59 -6.35
CA ASP A 66 -10.85 9.30 -6.14
C ASP A 66 -9.82 8.25 -5.70
N LEU A 67 -10.28 7.14 -5.12
CA LEU A 67 -9.37 6.06 -4.70
C LEU A 67 -8.69 5.34 -5.88
N SER A 68 -9.27 5.40 -7.07
CA SER A 68 -8.65 4.88 -8.29
C SER A 68 -7.39 5.65 -8.67
N ASP A 69 -7.26 6.93 -8.31
CA ASP A 69 -6.07 7.73 -8.57
C ASP A 69 -4.82 7.17 -7.88
N LEU A 70 -5.01 6.42 -6.78
CA LEU A 70 -3.92 5.75 -6.07
C LEU A 70 -3.37 4.54 -6.82
N ALA A 71 -4.17 3.91 -7.68
CA ALA A 71 -3.81 2.71 -8.42
C ALA A 71 -3.32 3.00 -9.85
N THR A 72 -3.43 4.24 -10.32
CA THR A 72 -2.98 4.61 -11.67
C THR A 72 -1.46 4.74 -11.76
N THR A 73 -0.91 4.45 -12.92
CA THR A 73 0.51 4.71 -13.26
C THR A 73 0.70 6.10 -13.85
N GLU A 74 -0.36 6.68 -14.40
CA GLU A 74 -0.34 8.01 -14.98
C GLU A 74 -0.76 9.06 -13.93
N PRO A 75 -0.03 10.18 -13.84
CA PRO A 75 -0.36 11.22 -12.87
C PRO A 75 -1.72 11.86 -13.20
N PRO A 76 -2.66 11.93 -12.23
CA PRO A 76 -3.90 12.68 -12.38
C PRO A 76 -3.60 14.17 -12.63
N GLN A 77 -4.45 14.85 -13.40
CA GLN A 77 -4.29 16.30 -13.64
C GLN A 77 -4.68 17.15 -12.43
N PHE A 78 -5.64 16.66 -11.66
CA PHE A 78 -6.21 17.35 -10.49
C PHE A 78 -6.17 16.46 -9.27
N GLY A 79 -6.08 17.10 -8.12
CA GLY A 79 -6.31 16.52 -6.82
C GLY A 79 -7.25 17.42 -6.01
N LEU A 80 -7.45 17.08 -4.74
CA LEU A 80 -8.24 17.88 -3.81
C LEU A 80 -7.33 18.59 -2.82
N ASP A 81 -7.62 19.86 -2.55
CA ASP A 81 -6.99 20.58 -1.43
C ASP A 81 -7.52 20.05 -0.09
N ARG A 82 -6.98 20.57 1.03
CA ARG A 82 -7.44 20.19 2.38
C ARG A 82 -8.91 20.51 2.68
N TRP A 83 -9.57 21.29 1.84
CA TRP A 83 -10.99 21.60 1.96
C TRP A 83 -11.85 20.83 0.96
N GLY A 84 -11.28 19.84 0.26
CA GLY A 84 -11.97 19.04 -0.74
C GLY A 84 -12.28 19.78 -2.05
N ARG A 85 -11.59 20.89 -2.35
CA ARG A 85 -11.76 21.63 -3.60
C ARG A 85 -10.75 21.18 -4.62
N PRO A 86 -11.11 21.10 -5.92
CA PRO A 86 -10.18 20.76 -6.98
C PRO A 86 -8.97 21.71 -7.00
N SER A 87 -7.78 21.13 -7.08
CA SER A 87 -6.51 21.83 -7.17
C SER A 87 -5.64 21.16 -8.22
N MET A 88 -4.90 21.94 -9.01
CA MET A 88 -3.97 21.37 -9.98
C MET A 88 -2.82 20.66 -9.25
N MET A 89 -2.50 19.47 -9.74
CA MET A 89 -1.37 18.68 -9.27
C MET A 89 -0.17 18.88 -10.19
N ASN A 90 1.04 18.98 -9.63
CA ASN A 90 2.24 18.94 -10.45
C ASN A 90 2.62 17.47 -10.73
N PRO A 91 2.57 17.02 -11.99
CA PRO A 91 2.85 15.63 -12.36
C PRO A 91 4.28 15.17 -12.06
N GLU A 92 5.24 16.08 -11.92
CA GLU A 92 6.64 15.77 -11.64
C GLU A 92 6.84 15.15 -10.24
N TYR A 93 5.93 15.43 -9.31
CA TYR A 93 5.98 14.92 -7.94
C TYR A 93 5.24 13.60 -7.76
N TYR A 94 4.46 13.17 -8.75
CA TYR A 94 3.75 11.91 -8.71
C TYR A 94 4.72 10.73 -8.80
N ARG A 95 4.59 9.76 -7.89
CA ARG A 95 5.47 8.58 -7.79
C ARG A 95 4.69 7.26 -7.79
N GLY A 96 3.41 7.32 -8.20
CA GLY A 96 2.54 6.14 -8.18
C GLY A 96 2.97 5.01 -9.11
N PRO A 97 2.27 3.89 -9.07
CA PRO A 97 1.06 3.67 -8.27
C PRO A 97 1.37 3.47 -6.78
N TYR A 98 0.48 3.93 -5.92
CA TYR A 98 0.61 3.82 -4.45
C TYR A 98 -0.06 2.57 -3.89
N ILE A 99 -0.99 1.99 -4.66
CA ILE A 99 -1.65 0.70 -4.39
C ILE A 99 -1.76 -0.09 -5.69
N HIS A 100 -1.94 -1.40 -5.60
CA HIS A 100 -2.02 -2.26 -6.79
C HIS A 100 -3.37 -2.20 -7.49
N GLU A 101 -4.45 -2.05 -6.72
CA GLU A 101 -5.84 -2.01 -7.22
C GLU A 101 -6.71 -1.14 -6.32
N THR A 102 -7.83 -0.66 -6.83
CA THR A 102 -8.80 0.12 -6.05
C THR A 102 -9.31 -0.70 -4.87
N PRO A 103 -9.18 -0.20 -3.63
CA PRO A 103 -9.45 -0.99 -2.43
C PRO A 103 -10.95 -1.21 -2.24
N ARG A 104 -11.32 -2.47 -1.97
CA ARG A 104 -12.69 -2.90 -1.69
C ARG A 104 -12.83 -3.40 -0.26
N CYS A 105 -14.01 -3.20 0.30
CA CYS A 105 -14.36 -3.70 1.62
C CYS A 105 -14.46 -5.24 1.60
N PRO A 106 -13.65 -5.99 2.37
CA PRO A 106 -13.71 -7.45 2.37
C PRO A 106 -15.00 -8.04 2.96
N ILE A 107 -15.82 -7.22 3.62
CA ILE A 107 -17.09 -7.64 4.25
C ILE A 107 -18.25 -7.44 3.29
N SER A 108 -18.39 -6.25 2.67
CA SER A 108 -19.50 -5.93 1.77
C SER A 108 -19.17 -6.16 0.30
N GLY A 109 -17.88 -6.23 -0.08
CA GLY A 109 -17.45 -6.28 -1.49
C GLY A 109 -17.52 -4.94 -2.23
N GLU A 110 -18.07 -3.91 -1.60
CA GLU A 110 -18.19 -2.56 -2.16
C GLU A 110 -16.88 -1.77 -2.04
N GLU A 111 -16.75 -0.69 -2.80
CA GLU A 111 -15.62 0.22 -2.66
C GLU A 111 -15.65 0.95 -1.31
N LEU A 112 -14.48 1.29 -0.78
CA LEU A 112 -14.40 2.06 0.47
C LEU A 112 -14.99 3.46 0.27
N GLU A 113 -15.71 3.95 1.27
CA GLU A 113 -16.22 5.33 1.24
C GLU A 113 -15.06 6.31 1.46
N TYR A 114 -14.79 7.13 0.45
CA TYR A 114 -13.79 8.20 0.50
C TYR A 114 -14.48 9.53 0.86
N TYR A 115 -14.01 10.22 1.88
CA TYR A 115 -14.66 11.44 2.37
C TYR A 115 -13.68 12.36 3.11
N CYS A 116 -14.09 13.64 3.23
CA CYS A 116 -13.39 14.58 4.08
C CYS A 116 -13.89 14.43 5.55
N ASP A 117 -13.00 14.08 6.46
CA ASP A 117 -13.35 14.02 7.88
C ASP A 117 -13.64 15.42 8.43
N PRO A 118 -14.85 15.70 8.89
CA PRO A 118 -15.24 17.04 9.35
C PRO A 118 -14.51 17.48 10.62
N LYS A 119 -13.92 16.54 11.38
CA LYS A 119 -13.18 16.84 12.61
C LYS A 119 -11.75 17.27 12.34
N THR A 120 -11.10 16.62 11.38
CA THR A 120 -9.68 16.84 11.08
C THR A 120 -9.44 17.65 9.81
N GLY A 121 -10.45 17.79 8.96
CA GLY A 121 -10.33 18.41 7.64
C GLY A 121 -9.46 17.60 6.67
N LYS A 122 -9.20 16.33 6.97
CA LYS A 122 -8.39 15.45 6.13
C LYS A 122 -9.25 14.49 5.33
N MET A 123 -8.84 14.24 4.10
CA MET A 123 -9.43 13.18 3.30
C MET A 123 -9.04 11.83 3.89
N THR A 124 -10.01 10.93 4.02
CA THR A 124 -9.82 9.60 4.61
C THR A 124 -10.84 8.60 4.06
N VAL A 125 -10.72 7.36 4.48
CA VAL A 125 -11.62 6.27 4.07
C VAL A 125 -12.25 5.59 5.28
N ARG A 126 -13.45 5.04 5.05
CA ARG A 126 -14.14 4.19 6.01
C ARG A 126 -14.83 3.01 5.29
N SER A 127 -15.24 2.03 6.07
CA SER A 127 -15.99 0.89 5.54
C SER A 127 -17.42 1.27 5.17
N PRO A 128 -17.92 0.86 3.99
CA PRO A 128 -19.33 0.96 3.63
C PRO A 128 -20.19 -0.11 4.32
N ALA A 129 -19.56 -1.16 4.88
CA ALA A 129 -20.26 -2.28 5.46
C ALA A 129 -21.20 -1.86 6.61
N THR A 130 -22.39 -2.43 6.61
CA THR A 130 -23.35 -2.30 7.71
C THR A 130 -23.10 -3.38 8.75
N GLY A 131 -23.36 -3.07 10.02
CA GLY A 131 -23.18 -4.01 11.13
C GLY A 131 -22.15 -3.54 12.13
N VAL A 132 -21.85 -4.43 13.07
CA VAL A 132 -20.98 -4.19 14.23
C VAL A 132 -19.88 -5.24 14.24
N GLY A 133 -18.66 -4.79 14.41
CA GLY A 133 -17.51 -5.69 14.48
C GLY A 133 -17.41 -6.44 15.83
N SER A 134 -16.49 -7.36 15.89
CA SER A 134 -16.20 -8.15 17.10
C SER A 134 -15.80 -7.31 18.32
N ASP A 135 -15.34 -6.06 18.07
CA ASP A 135 -15.00 -5.09 19.12
C ASP A 135 -16.20 -4.23 19.59
N GLY A 136 -17.42 -4.53 19.12
CA GLY A 136 -18.65 -3.82 19.46
C GLY A 136 -18.82 -2.47 18.76
N ARG A 137 -17.91 -2.06 17.87
CA ARG A 137 -18.02 -0.82 17.09
C ARG A 137 -18.61 -1.06 15.71
N PRO A 138 -19.44 -0.13 15.20
CA PRO A 138 -19.91 -0.21 13.82
C PRO A 138 -18.72 -0.22 12.84
N TYR A 139 -18.80 -1.01 11.76
CA TYR A 139 -17.75 -1.04 10.72
C TYR A 139 -17.49 0.34 10.10
N ARG A 140 -18.50 1.19 10.02
CA ARG A 140 -18.36 2.58 9.55
C ARG A 140 -17.51 3.48 10.45
N ALA A 141 -17.25 3.06 11.68
CA ALA A 141 -16.43 3.80 12.64
C ALA A 141 -14.95 3.34 12.66
N TRP A 142 -14.61 2.40 11.79
CA TRP A 142 -13.26 1.83 11.66
C TRP A 142 -12.35 2.63 10.72
#